data_4991c27f17614ff256552d814fb67c5e
#
_entry.id   4991c27f17614ff256552d814fb67c5e
#
_cell.length_a   1.000
_cell.length_b   1.000
_cell.length_c   1.000
_cell.angle_alpha   90.00
_cell.angle_beta   90.00
_cell.angle_gamma   90.00
#
_symmetry.space_group_name_H-M   'P 1'
#
loop_
_entity.id
_entity.type
_entity.pdbx_description
1 polymer ?
#
loop_
_entity_poly.entity_id
_entity_poly.type
_entity_poly.pdbx_seq_one_letter_code
_entity_poly.pdbx_strand_id
1 'polypeptide(L)'
;MIKEEIKVYENSQALSEGFTGFLQKLLDVYPHVNLSLSGGTTPKALFDYWSANCRDTIDWSRISFFWGDERCVPPEDVMNNFGMTKEHLFDNIPEIPANNIHRIHGENEPEEEAQWYSRVLNIDVPLRNGIPSFEIMMLGLGDDGHT
;
A
#
# COMPACT_ATOMS: atom_id res chain seq x y z
N MET A 1 2.30 21.98 -11.47
CA MET A 1 2.61 21.21 -12.69
C MET A 1 2.93 19.79 -12.26
N ILE A 2 2.19 18.80 -12.74
CA ILE A 2 2.47 17.38 -12.47
C ILE A 2 3.76 17.05 -13.25
N LYS A 3 4.77 16.52 -12.57
CA LYS A 3 6.01 16.08 -13.21
C LYS A 3 5.88 14.57 -13.45
N GLU A 4 5.79 14.19 -14.70
CA GLU A 4 5.81 12.79 -15.11
C GLU A 4 7.26 12.29 -15.16
N GLU A 5 7.49 11.11 -14.64
CA GLU A 5 8.77 10.41 -14.70
C GLU A 5 8.52 8.93 -15.03
N ILE A 6 9.08 8.44 -16.12
CA ILE A 6 9.00 7.04 -16.52
C ILE A 6 10.28 6.34 -16.14
N LYS A 7 10.17 5.26 -15.34
CA LYS A 7 11.28 4.37 -14.96
C LYS A 7 10.99 2.96 -15.46
N VAL A 8 11.88 2.43 -16.27
CA VAL A 8 11.79 1.08 -16.79
C VAL A 8 12.80 0.20 -16.08
N TYR A 9 12.38 -0.97 -15.63
CA TYR A 9 13.20 -1.94 -14.92
C TYR A 9 13.25 -3.26 -15.69
N GLU A 10 14.36 -3.97 -15.61
CA GLU A 10 14.59 -5.23 -16.33
C GLU A 10 13.69 -6.38 -15.86
N ASN A 11 13.34 -6.36 -14.56
CA ASN A 11 12.56 -7.41 -13.94
C ASN A 11 11.90 -6.91 -12.64
N SER A 12 11.06 -7.76 -12.02
CA SER A 12 10.33 -7.44 -10.80
C SER A 12 11.25 -7.14 -9.61
N GLN A 13 12.40 -7.80 -9.52
CA GLN A 13 13.37 -7.55 -8.45
C GLN A 13 13.96 -6.14 -8.59
N ALA A 14 14.45 -5.76 -9.75
CA ALA A 14 15.00 -4.43 -10.01
C ALA A 14 13.94 -3.33 -9.79
N LEU A 15 12.66 -3.61 -10.14
CA LEU A 15 11.55 -2.71 -9.85
C LEU A 15 11.36 -2.57 -8.33
N SER A 16 11.36 -3.67 -7.59
CA SER A 16 11.19 -3.67 -6.13
C SER A 16 12.32 -2.91 -5.43
N GLU A 17 13.56 -3.10 -5.87
CA GLU A 17 14.73 -2.35 -5.38
C GLU A 17 14.59 -0.86 -5.66
N GLY A 18 14.20 -0.49 -6.87
CA GLY A 18 14.00 0.91 -7.26
C GLY A 18 12.88 1.59 -6.50
N PHE A 19 11.75 0.90 -6.30
CA PHE A 19 10.62 1.40 -5.50
C PHE A 19 11.01 1.53 -4.02
N THR A 20 11.73 0.57 -3.47
CA THR A 20 12.24 0.61 -2.09
C THR A 20 13.17 1.81 -1.87
N GLY A 21 14.09 2.07 -2.81
CA GLY A 21 14.95 3.25 -2.75
C GLY A 21 14.16 4.57 -2.85
N PHE A 22 13.04 4.59 -3.55
CA PHE A 22 12.13 5.74 -3.56
C PHE A 22 11.43 5.91 -2.22
N LEU A 23 10.89 4.84 -1.62
CA LEU A 23 10.27 4.87 -0.30
C LEU A 23 11.25 5.35 0.79
N GLN A 24 12.50 4.86 0.77
CA GLN A 24 13.53 5.29 1.71
C GLN A 24 13.82 6.81 1.61
N LYS A 25 13.90 7.35 0.39
CA LYS A 25 14.07 8.80 0.17
C LYS A 25 12.89 9.61 0.71
N LEU A 26 11.68 9.09 0.66
CA LEU A 26 10.53 9.74 1.28
C LEU A 26 10.61 9.70 2.81
N LEU A 27 11.05 8.60 3.39
CA LEU A 27 11.30 8.48 4.83
C LEU A 27 12.43 9.41 5.32
N ASP A 28 13.37 9.80 4.47
CA ASP A 28 14.39 10.81 4.79
C ASP A 28 13.79 12.23 4.87
N VAL A 29 12.70 12.49 4.14
CA VAL A 29 12.07 13.80 4.05
C VAL A 29 10.86 13.93 4.97
N TYR A 30 10.03 12.90 5.05
CA TYR A 30 8.79 12.89 5.82
C TYR A 30 8.96 12.09 7.11
N PRO A 31 8.50 12.61 8.26
CA PRO A 31 8.55 11.87 9.52
C PRO A 31 7.67 10.63 9.51
N HIS A 32 6.64 10.63 8.67
CA HIS A 32 5.69 9.53 8.47
C HIS A 32 5.24 9.48 7.02
N VAL A 33 5.01 8.29 6.48
CA VAL A 33 4.56 8.06 5.10
C VAL A 33 3.24 7.30 5.12
N ASN A 34 2.23 7.86 4.46
CA ASN A 34 0.96 7.18 4.21
C ASN A 34 1.03 6.56 2.82
N LEU A 35 0.97 5.23 2.77
CA LEU A 35 1.12 4.43 1.57
C LEU A 35 -0.20 3.73 1.24
N SER A 36 -0.82 4.09 0.13
CA SER A 36 -1.98 3.37 -0.40
C SER A 36 -1.51 2.22 -1.29
N LEU A 37 -1.91 1.02 -0.95
CA LEU A 37 -1.57 -0.23 -1.60
C LEU A 37 -2.59 -0.61 -2.68
N SER A 38 -2.18 -1.50 -3.57
CA SER A 38 -3.03 -2.15 -4.56
C SER A 38 -2.80 -3.66 -4.53
N GLY A 39 -3.73 -4.43 -5.08
CA GLY A 39 -3.57 -5.85 -5.33
C GLY A 39 -2.76 -6.15 -6.60
N GLY A 40 -2.60 -7.44 -6.89
CA GLY A 40 -1.97 -7.92 -8.10
C GLY A 40 -0.54 -8.48 -7.91
N THR A 41 0.01 -8.99 -8.99
CA THR A 41 1.29 -9.72 -8.98
C THR A 41 2.50 -8.82 -8.74
N THR A 42 2.45 -7.57 -9.22
CA THR A 42 3.55 -6.62 -9.03
C THR A 42 3.68 -6.16 -7.58
N PRO A 43 2.61 -5.71 -6.89
CA PRO A 43 2.66 -5.45 -5.44
C PRO A 43 3.07 -6.69 -4.63
N LYS A 44 2.55 -7.88 -4.97
CA LYS A 44 2.95 -9.12 -4.33
C LYS A 44 4.46 -9.35 -4.38
N ALA A 45 5.08 -9.20 -5.56
CA ALA A 45 6.52 -9.35 -5.72
C ALA A 45 7.32 -8.32 -4.90
N LEU A 46 6.82 -7.10 -4.76
CA LEU A 46 7.40 -6.07 -3.90
C LEU A 46 7.31 -6.47 -2.42
N PHE A 47 6.18 -7.02 -1.97
CA PHE A 47 6.00 -7.46 -0.58
C PHE A 47 6.91 -8.64 -0.24
N ASP A 48 7.05 -9.60 -1.15
CA ASP A 48 8.02 -10.70 -1.02
C ASP A 48 9.46 -10.17 -0.92
N TYR A 49 9.81 -9.18 -1.75
CA TYR A 49 11.13 -8.54 -1.71
C TYR A 49 11.36 -7.83 -0.36
N TRP A 50 10.39 -7.07 0.14
CA TRP A 50 10.49 -6.37 1.42
C TRP A 50 10.64 -7.35 2.58
N SER A 51 9.84 -8.42 2.59
CA SER A 51 9.90 -9.47 3.61
C SER A 51 11.26 -10.17 3.66
N ALA A 52 11.86 -10.40 2.49
CA ALA A 52 13.14 -11.09 2.39
C ALA A 52 14.36 -10.20 2.66
N ASN A 53 14.29 -8.89 2.34
CA ASN A 53 15.48 -8.05 2.25
C ASN A 53 15.42 -6.74 3.07
N CYS A 54 14.24 -6.32 3.50
CA CYS A 54 14.06 -4.96 4.01
C CYS A 54 13.55 -4.89 5.47
N ARG A 55 13.41 -6.02 6.16
CA ARG A 55 12.89 -6.06 7.52
C ARG A 55 13.64 -5.12 8.45
N ASP A 56 14.96 -5.14 8.42
CA ASP A 56 15.82 -4.38 9.32
C ASP A 56 16.35 -3.06 8.70
N THR A 57 16.00 -2.77 7.45
CA THR A 57 16.52 -1.61 6.72
C THR A 57 15.52 -0.49 6.53
N ILE A 58 14.24 -0.75 6.80
CA ILE A 58 13.16 0.23 6.76
C ILE A 58 12.59 0.39 8.18
N ASP A 59 12.38 1.64 8.59
CA ASP A 59 11.65 1.95 9.81
C ASP A 59 10.14 1.82 9.55
N TRP A 60 9.63 0.60 9.69
CA TRP A 60 8.23 0.24 9.44
C TRP A 60 7.25 0.96 10.37
N SER A 61 7.70 1.42 11.53
CA SER A 61 6.84 2.17 12.46
C SER A 61 6.40 3.52 11.91
N ARG A 62 7.10 4.02 10.88
CA ARG A 62 6.84 5.30 10.22
C ARG A 62 6.00 5.19 8.95
N ILE A 63 5.42 4.03 8.68
CA ILE A 63 4.58 3.81 7.50
C ILE A 63 3.19 3.39 7.94
N SER A 64 2.16 4.08 7.45
CA SER A 64 0.77 3.65 7.54
C SER A 64 0.30 3.12 6.19
N PHE A 65 -0.37 1.97 6.23
CA PHE A 65 -0.82 1.22 5.07
C PHE A 65 -2.33 1.35 4.89
N PHE A 66 -2.74 1.73 3.70
CA PHE A 66 -4.12 1.86 3.25
C PHE A 66 -4.29 1.09 1.95
N TRP A 67 -5.52 0.95 1.46
CA TRP A 67 -5.81 0.32 0.17
C TRP A 67 -6.61 1.27 -0.73
N GLY A 68 -6.31 1.26 -2.03
CA GLY A 68 -7.05 1.98 -3.04
C GLY A 68 -8.37 1.31 -3.41
N ASP A 69 -8.39 -0.02 -3.37
CA ASP A 69 -9.54 -0.87 -3.60
C ASP A 69 -9.46 -2.16 -2.78
N GLU A 70 -10.59 -2.83 -2.62
CA GLU A 70 -10.66 -4.19 -2.07
C GLU A 70 -11.78 -4.96 -2.75
N ARG A 71 -11.64 -6.29 -2.75
CA ARG A 71 -12.67 -7.19 -3.26
C ARG A 71 -13.70 -7.48 -2.16
N CYS A 72 -14.98 -7.54 -2.55
CA CYS A 72 -16.07 -7.83 -1.61
C CYS A 72 -16.08 -9.31 -1.20
N VAL A 73 -15.02 -9.74 -0.57
CA VAL A 73 -14.79 -11.11 -0.09
C VAL A 73 -14.06 -11.06 1.26
N PRO A 74 -14.15 -12.12 2.10
CA PRO A 74 -13.43 -12.16 3.38
C PRO A 74 -11.91 -12.23 3.20
N PRO A 75 -11.13 -11.87 4.25
CA PRO A 75 -9.66 -11.82 4.18
C PRO A 75 -8.98 -13.13 3.80
N GLU A 76 -9.63 -14.26 4.03
CA GLU A 76 -9.12 -15.61 3.73
C GLU A 76 -9.30 -15.99 2.25
N ASP A 77 -10.08 -15.22 1.50
CA ASP A 77 -10.27 -15.46 0.07
C ASP A 77 -9.03 -15.05 -0.73
N VAL A 78 -8.64 -15.87 -1.70
CA VAL A 78 -7.45 -15.63 -2.55
C VAL A 78 -7.55 -14.34 -3.37
N MET A 79 -8.75 -13.79 -3.55
CA MET A 79 -8.97 -12.53 -4.26
C MET A 79 -8.82 -11.31 -3.36
N ASN A 80 -8.72 -11.48 -2.03
CA ASN A 80 -8.66 -10.38 -1.08
C ASN A 80 -7.28 -9.71 -1.09
N ASN A 81 -7.23 -8.40 -1.32
CA ASN A 81 -5.99 -7.63 -1.41
C ASN A 81 -5.26 -7.54 -0.06
N PHE A 82 -6.00 -7.32 1.03
CA PHE A 82 -5.41 -7.33 2.37
C PHE A 82 -4.89 -8.71 2.75
N GLY A 83 -5.64 -9.78 2.46
CA GLY A 83 -5.21 -11.16 2.72
C GLY A 83 -3.87 -11.47 2.06
N MET A 84 -3.73 -11.12 0.79
CA MET A 84 -2.46 -11.24 0.05
C MET A 84 -1.34 -10.40 0.70
N THR A 85 -1.61 -9.16 1.07
CA THR A 85 -0.61 -8.30 1.73
C THR A 85 -0.21 -8.86 3.10
N LYS A 86 -1.17 -9.38 3.85
CA LYS A 86 -0.91 -10.00 5.16
C LYS A 86 0.04 -11.18 5.03
N GLU A 87 -0.25 -12.11 4.12
CA GLU A 87 0.56 -13.31 3.89
C GLU A 87 1.99 -12.97 3.44
N HIS A 88 2.14 -12.01 2.53
CA HIS A 88 3.42 -11.68 1.87
C HIS A 88 4.23 -10.61 2.58
N LEU A 89 3.63 -9.80 3.45
CA LEU A 89 4.30 -8.70 4.14
C LEU A 89 4.12 -8.74 5.66
N PHE A 90 2.89 -8.60 6.17
CA PHE A 90 2.69 -8.31 7.60
C PHE A 90 3.03 -9.51 8.51
N ASP A 91 2.76 -10.74 8.07
CA ASP A 91 3.12 -11.94 8.83
C ASP A 91 4.64 -12.16 8.87
N ASN A 92 5.39 -11.56 7.94
CA ASN A 92 6.84 -11.70 7.82
C ASN A 92 7.62 -10.54 8.47
N ILE A 93 6.96 -9.40 8.70
CA ILE A 93 7.56 -8.20 9.32
C ILE A 93 6.72 -7.78 10.53
N PRO A 94 6.86 -8.46 11.68
CA PRO A 94 6.09 -8.15 12.90
C PRO A 94 6.42 -6.77 13.51
N GLU A 95 7.45 -6.11 13.02
CA GLU A 95 7.80 -4.73 13.37
C GLU A 95 6.81 -3.69 12.84
N ILE A 96 5.96 -4.06 11.86
CA ILE A 96 4.87 -3.18 11.37
C ILE A 96 3.80 -3.10 12.46
N PRO A 97 3.53 -1.91 13.02
CA PRO A 97 2.51 -1.78 14.06
C PRO A 97 1.11 -2.05 13.50
N ALA A 98 0.32 -2.84 14.22
CA ALA A 98 -1.06 -3.15 13.81
C ALA A 98 -1.93 -1.88 13.64
N ASN A 99 -1.67 -0.85 14.44
CA ASN A 99 -2.38 0.44 14.35
C ASN A 99 -2.05 1.24 13.08
N ASN A 100 -1.01 0.86 12.35
CA ASN A 100 -0.65 1.48 11.08
C ASN A 100 -1.30 0.76 9.87
N ILE A 101 -2.12 -0.25 10.10
CA ILE A 101 -2.76 -1.04 9.05
C ILE A 101 -4.25 -0.68 9.00
N HIS A 102 -4.66 0.04 7.97
CA HIS A 102 -6.02 0.54 7.76
C HIS A 102 -6.65 -0.17 6.56
N ARG A 103 -7.14 -1.39 6.77
CA ARG A 103 -7.72 -2.20 5.68
C ARG A 103 -9.16 -1.80 5.35
N ILE A 104 -9.56 -2.06 4.13
CA ILE A 104 -10.97 -2.11 3.74
C ILE A 104 -11.52 -3.49 4.12
N HIS A 105 -12.70 -3.53 4.74
CA HIS A 105 -13.33 -4.78 5.18
C HIS A 105 -14.22 -5.33 4.06
N GLY A 106 -13.63 -6.10 3.14
CA GLY A 106 -14.36 -6.68 2.00
C GLY A 106 -15.48 -7.64 2.39
N GLU A 107 -15.48 -8.12 3.63
CA GLU A 107 -16.53 -8.96 4.21
C GLU A 107 -17.79 -8.19 4.66
N ASN A 108 -17.70 -6.87 4.76
CA ASN A 108 -18.82 -6.01 5.15
C ASN A 108 -19.72 -5.68 3.96
N GLU A 109 -20.89 -5.12 4.26
CA GLU A 109 -21.77 -4.55 3.24
C GLU A 109 -21.06 -3.38 2.54
N PRO A 110 -20.96 -3.38 1.18
CA PRO A 110 -20.06 -2.46 0.47
C PRO A 110 -20.35 -0.96 0.70
N GLU A 111 -21.62 -0.56 0.75
CA GLU A 111 -21.96 0.87 0.96
C GLU A 111 -21.62 1.34 2.37
N GLU A 112 -21.85 0.49 3.38
CA GLU A 112 -21.50 0.80 4.77
C GLU A 112 -20.00 0.89 4.95
N GLU A 113 -19.25 -0.04 4.34
CA GLU A 113 -17.80 -0.06 4.39
C GLU A 113 -17.20 1.15 3.66
N ALA A 114 -17.72 1.54 2.51
CA ALA A 114 -17.25 2.71 1.78
C ALA A 114 -17.42 3.99 2.61
N GLN A 115 -18.54 4.14 3.32
CA GLN A 115 -18.78 5.27 4.22
C GLN A 115 -17.85 5.24 5.43
N TRP A 116 -17.61 4.05 6.00
CA TRP A 116 -16.70 3.88 7.13
C TRP A 116 -15.27 4.19 6.72
N TYR A 117 -14.80 3.61 5.62
CA TYR A 117 -13.43 3.81 5.13
C TYR A 117 -13.17 5.27 4.73
N SER A 118 -14.15 5.94 4.14
CA SER A 118 -14.08 7.38 3.89
C SER A 118 -13.82 8.19 5.17
N ARG A 119 -14.43 7.80 6.29
CA ARG A 119 -14.17 8.44 7.60
C ARG A 119 -12.76 8.14 8.10
N VAL A 120 -12.29 6.89 7.97
CA VAL A 120 -10.91 6.51 8.31
C VAL A 120 -9.91 7.37 7.54
N LEU A 121 -10.08 7.51 6.22
CA LEU A 121 -9.20 8.34 5.40
C LEU A 121 -9.20 9.80 5.82
N ASN A 122 -10.34 10.37 6.18
CA ASN A 122 -10.43 11.76 6.61
C ASN A 122 -9.84 12.02 8.01
N ILE A 123 -9.72 10.99 8.85
CA ILE A 123 -9.16 11.09 10.21
C ILE A 123 -7.66 10.80 10.20
N ASP A 124 -7.25 9.73 9.50
CA ASP A 124 -5.92 9.16 9.65
C ASP A 124 -4.93 9.62 8.55
N VAL A 125 -5.44 10.18 7.43
CA VAL A 125 -4.60 10.70 6.34
C VAL A 125 -4.60 12.23 6.36
N PRO A 126 -3.42 12.90 6.26
CA PRO A 126 -3.34 14.35 6.20
C PRO A 126 -4.18 14.94 5.05
N LEU A 127 -4.91 16.01 5.34
CA LEU A 127 -5.73 16.67 4.34
C LEU A 127 -4.95 17.79 3.63
N ARG A 128 -4.98 17.81 2.30
CA ARG A 128 -4.56 18.95 1.46
C ARG A 128 -5.77 19.49 0.72
N ASN A 129 -6.10 20.73 0.98
CA ASN A 129 -7.31 21.37 0.45
C ASN A 129 -8.61 20.57 0.77
N GLY A 130 -8.67 19.98 1.97
CA GLY A 130 -9.83 19.19 2.40
C GLY A 130 -9.93 17.78 1.81
N ILE A 131 -8.88 17.30 1.12
CA ILE A 131 -8.83 15.98 0.49
C ILE A 131 -7.70 15.17 1.14
N PRO A 132 -7.94 13.90 1.56
CA PRO A 132 -6.89 13.00 2.03
C PRO A 132 -5.77 12.89 1.00
N SER A 133 -4.52 13.11 1.44
CA SER A 133 -3.35 13.15 0.55
C SER A 133 -2.27 12.19 1.03
N PHE A 134 -1.97 11.21 0.21
CA PHE A 134 -0.94 10.21 0.46
C PHE A 134 0.42 10.68 -0.07
N GLU A 135 1.49 10.25 0.58
CA GLU A 135 2.85 10.40 0.06
C GLU A 135 3.10 9.44 -1.13
N ILE A 136 2.47 8.25 -1.09
CA ILE A 136 2.49 7.28 -2.19
C ILE A 136 1.10 6.68 -2.39
N MET A 137 0.66 6.60 -3.64
CA MET A 137 -0.47 5.76 -4.05
C MET A 137 0.00 4.79 -5.12
N MET A 138 -0.12 3.50 -4.84
CA MET A 138 0.14 2.46 -5.83
C MET A 138 -1.13 2.28 -6.68
N LEU A 139 -0.99 2.48 -7.96
CA LEU A 139 -2.07 2.27 -8.94
C LEU A 139 -1.61 1.24 -9.95
N GLY A 140 -2.41 0.20 -10.13
CA GLY A 140 -2.18 -0.79 -11.19
C GLY A 140 -2.54 -0.22 -12.56
N LEU A 141 -2.11 -0.91 -13.61
CA LEU A 141 -2.55 -0.67 -14.97
C LEU A 141 -2.92 -2.03 -15.59
N GLY A 142 -4.21 -2.26 -15.81
CA GLY A 142 -4.69 -3.46 -16.45
C GLY A 142 -4.44 -3.46 -17.97
N ASP A 143 -4.53 -4.63 -18.59
CA ASP A 143 -4.35 -4.78 -20.06
C ASP A 143 -5.38 -3.98 -20.87
N ASP A 144 -6.53 -3.69 -20.28
CA ASP A 144 -7.60 -2.85 -20.83
C ASP A 144 -7.46 -1.37 -20.47
N GLY A 145 -6.40 -1.00 -19.74
CA GLY A 145 -6.07 0.38 -19.34
C GLY A 145 -6.78 0.88 -18.09
N HIS A 146 -7.49 0.04 -17.34
CA HIS A 146 -8.02 0.44 -16.03
C HIS A 146 -6.91 0.49 -14.96
N THR A 147 -7.13 1.32 -13.94
CA THR A 147 -6.26 1.44 -12.76
C THR A 147 -7.00 1.05 -11.51
#